data_49f38d50c401ff43c24a766fcd288c97
#
_entry.id   49f38d50c401ff43c24a766fcd288c97
#
_cell.length_a   1.000
_cell.length_b   1.000
_cell.length_c   1.000
_cell.angle_alpha   90.00
_cell.angle_beta   90.00
_cell.angle_gamma   90.00
#
_symmetry.space_group_name_H-M   'P 1'
#
loop_
_entity.id
_entity.type
_entity.pdbx_description
1 polymer ?
#
loop_
_entity_poly.entity_id
_entity_poly.type
_entity_poly.pdbx_seq_one_letter_code
_entity_poly.pdbx_strand_id
1 'polypeptide(L)'
;MAFVAKKLNTNTAYLSQYFNQVMQKTFSEYTQELRIHYVLQKLKEAPYFRKYTLQAIAEEVGYKDANTLVRVFKKQTGLSPNYYIEKLENTN
;
A
#
# COMPACT_ATOMS: atom_id res chain seq x y z
N MET A 1 -6.57 9.51 -1.03
CA MET A 1 -7.94 9.53 -1.56
C MET A 1 -7.98 9.75 -3.06
N ALA A 2 -7.28 10.78 -3.53
CA ALA A 2 -7.25 11.06 -4.97
C ALA A 2 -6.73 9.88 -5.79
N PHE A 3 -5.86 9.07 -5.21
CA PHE A 3 -5.28 7.92 -5.90
C PHE A 3 -6.36 6.95 -6.39
N VAL A 4 -7.25 6.53 -5.50
CA VAL A 4 -8.30 5.56 -5.86
C VAL A 4 -9.38 6.21 -6.69
N ALA A 5 -9.84 7.40 -6.29
CA ALA A 5 -10.92 8.09 -6.99
C ALA A 5 -10.52 8.42 -8.43
N LYS A 6 -9.28 8.86 -8.63
CA LYS A 6 -8.78 9.17 -9.97
C LYS A 6 -8.69 7.93 -10.83
N LYS A 7 -8.22 6.84 -10.26
CA LYS A 7 -8.05 5.58 -10.98
C LYS A 7 -9.38 4.99 -11.42
N LEU A 8 -10.40 5.13 -10.60
CA LEU A 8 -11.74 4.64 -10.91
C LEU A 8 -12.60 5.65 -11.64
N ASN A 9 -12.06 6.84 -11.89
CA ASN A 9 -12.73 7.91 -12.60
C ASN A 9 -14.07 8.28 -11.96
N THR A 10 -14.08 8.44 -10.64
CA THR A 10 -15.27 8.83 -9.88
C THR A 10 -14.84 9.66 -8.66
N ASN A 11 -15.78 10.26 -7.95
CA ASN A 11 -15.43 11.11 -6.83
C ASN A 11 -15.31 10.31 -5.53
N THR A 12 -14.58 10.89 -4.57
CA THR A 12 -14.26 10.23 -3.31
C THR A 12 -15.50 9.93 -2.46
N ALA A 13 -16.47 10.85 -2.44
CA ALA A 13 -17.67 10.66 -1.63
C ALA A 13 -18.47 9.45 -2.12
N TYR A 14 -18.61 9.32 -3.42
CA TYR A 14 -19.33 8.19 -4.00
C TYR A 14 -18.63 6.87 -3.68
N LEU A 15 -17.31 6.83 -3.83
CA LEU A 15 -16.52 5.63 -3.51
C LEU A 15 -16.65 5.25 -2.05
N SER A 16 -16.62 6.24 -1.16
CA SER A 16 -16.74 5.98 0.27
C SER A 16 -18.05 5.30 0.60
N GLN A 17 -19.15 5.80 0.03
CA GLN A 17 -20.47 5.21 0.24
C GLN A 17 -20.54 3.79 -0.31
N TYR A 18 -19.99 3.58 -1.49
CA TYR A 18 -19.96 2.26 -2.12
C TYR A 18 -19.26 1.23 -1.25
N PHE A 19 -18.07 1.56 -0.76
CA PHE A 19 -17.31 0.60 0.02
C PHE A 19 -17.95 0.31 1.38
N ASN A 20 -18.61 1.28 1.98
CA ASN A 20 -19.31 1.04 3.24
C ASN A 20 -20.52 0.12 3.08
N GLN A 21 -21.25 0.28 1.98
CA GLN A 21 -22.49 -0.46 1.78
C GLN A 21 -22.29 -1.81 1.12
N VAL A 22 -21.35 -1.90 0.19
CA VAL A 22 -21.18 -3.11 -0.64
C VAL A 22 -20.06 -3.99 -0.11
N MET A 23 -18.91 -3.43 0.21
CA MET A 23 -17.73 -4.19 0.61
C MET A 23 -17.55 -4.31 2.11
N GLN A 24 -18.41 -3.65 2.88
CA GLN A 24 -18.41 -3.72 4.35
C GLN A 24 -17.05 -3.31 4.94
N LYS A 25 -16.38 -2.35 4.31
CA LYS A 25 -15.15 -1.77 4.80
C LYS A 25 -15.13 -0.29 4.47
N THR A 26 -14.33 0.50 5.21
CA THR A 26 -14.24 1.92 4.95
C THR A 26 -13.42 2.17 3.69
N PHE A 27 -13.65 3.33 3.08
CA PHE A 27 -12.85 3.76 1.94
C PHE A 27 -11.37 3.86 2.31
N SER A 28 -11.08 4.31 3.54
CA SER A 28 -9.71 4.40 4.04
C SER A 28 -9.05 3.02 4.11
N GLU A 29 -9.76 2.02 4.63
CA GLU A 29 -9.22 0.67 4.70
C GLU A 29 -8.93 0.10 3.33
N TYR A 30 -9.81 0.33 2.39
CA TYR A 30 -9.62 -0.15 1.01
C TYR A 30 -8.42 0.53 0.37
N THR A 31 -8.27 1.84 0.60
CA THR A 31 -7.14 2.59 0.06
C THR A 31 -5.81 2.05 0.62
N GLN A 32 -5.77 1.74 1.91
CA GLN A 32 -4.57 1.16 2.52
C GLN A 32 -4.23 -0.19 1.92
N GLU A 33 -5.23 -1.02 1.67
CA GLU A 33 -4.99 -2.31 1.03
C GLU A 33 -4.40 -2.15 -0.37
N LEU A 34 -4.93 -1.21 -1.14
CA LEU A 34 -4.42 -0.95 -2.48
C LEU A 34 -2.98 -0.45 -2.45
N ARG A 35 -2.66 0.43 -1.52
CA ARG A 35 -1.30 0.96 -1.38
C ARG A 35 -0.31 -0.14 -1.05
N ILE A 36 -0.66 -1.00 -0.11
CA ILE A 36 0.23 -2.09 0.28
C ILE A 36 0.34 -3.12 -0.84
N HIS A 37 -0.75 -3.40 -1.53
CA HIS A 37 -0.71 -4.30 -2.68
C HIS A 37 0.26 -3.79 -3.75
N TYR A 38 0.24 -2.49 -4.01
CA TYR A 38 1.16 -1.87 -4.95
C TYR A 38 2.60 -2.05 -4.50
N VAL A 39 2.88 -1.82 -3.22
CA VAL A 39 4.24 -1.99 -2.67
C VAL A 39 4.71 -3.44 -2.84
N LEU A 40 3.85 -4.40 -2.48
CA LEU A 40 4.19 -5.82 -2.61
C LEU A 40 4.53 -6.18 -4.05
N GLN A 41 3.72 -5.72 -4.98
CA GLN A 41 3.92 -6.00 -6.39
C GLN A 41 5.23 -5.41 -6.89
N LYS A 42 5.49 -4.14 -6.56
CA LYS A 42 6.71 -3.47 -6.96
C LYS A 42 7.96 -4.12 -6.38
N LEU A 43 7.88 -4.53 -5.12
CA LEU A 43 9.02 -5.21 -4.50
C LEU A 43 9.34 -6.52 -5.19
N LYS A 44 8.34 -7.23 -5.68
CA LYS A 44 8.55 -8.48 -6.41
C LYS A 44 9.11 -8.24 -7.81
N GLU A 45 8.55 -7.29 -8.53
CA GLU A 45 8.82 -7.11 -9.96
C GLU A 45 10.02 -6.24 -10.25
N ALA A 46 10.38 -5.34 -9.35
CA ALA A 46 11.43 -4.35 -9.60
C ALA A 46 12.51 -4.43 -8.53
N PRO A 47 13.59 -5.20 -8.77
CA PRO A 47 14.65 -5.32 -7.77
C PRO A 47 15.22 -3.98 -7.31
N TYR A 48 15.26 -2.97 -8.18
CA TYR A 48 15.76 -1.67 -7.80
C TYR A 48 14.91 -1.01 -6.69
N PHE A 49 13.62 -1.33 -6.67
CA PHE A 49 12.69 -0.77 -5.68
C PHE A 49 13.03 -1.26 -4.26
N ARG A 50 13.60 -2.46 -4.16
CA ARG A 50 14.01 -3.02 -2.86
C ARG A 50 15.14 -2.25 -2.22
N LYS A 51 15.88 -1.46 -3.02
CA LYS A 51 17.01 -0.65 -2.52
C LYS A 51 16.59 0.74 -2.08
N TYR A 52 15.33 1.12 -2.30
CA TYR A 52 14.82 2.39 -1.82
C TYR A 52 14.73 2.37 -0.30
N THR A 53 14.87 3.55 0.31
CA THR A 53 14.61 3.65 1.75
C THR A 53 13.11 3.45 2.00
N LEU A 54 12.77 3.07 3.23
CA LEU A 54 11.36 2.93 3.58
C LEU A 54 10.64 4.27 3.48
N GLN A 55 11.36 5.38 3.76
CA GLN A 55 10.78 6.71 3.60
C GLN A 55 10.41 6.98 2.14
N ALA A 56 11.29 6.61 1.20
CA ALA A 56 11.02 6.80 -0.22
C ALA A 56 9.84 5.96 -0.68
N ILE A 57 9.75 4.71 -0.21
CA ILE A 57 8.63 3.83 -0.56
C ILE A 57 7.33 4.39 0.00
N ALA A 58 7.37 4.89 1.25
CA ALA A 58 6.19 5.48 1.87
C ALA A 58 5.66 6.66 1.06
N GLU A 59 6.56 7.55 0.64
CA GLU A 59 6.17 8.72 -0.13
C GLU A 59 5.62 8.34 -1.50
N GLU A 60 6.16 7.29 -2.09
CA GLU A 60 5.69 6.80 -3.39
C GLU A 60 4.20 6.45 -3.36
N VAL A 61 3.73 5.88 -2.26
CA VAL A 61 2.33 5.48 -2.15
C VAL A 61 1.48 6.45 -1.32
N GLY A 62 2.03 7.63 -1.01
CA GLY A 62 1.24 8.70 -0.40
C GLY A 62 1.21 8.74 1.11
N TYR A 63 2.09 8.02 1.80
CA TYR A 63 2.23 8.14 3.24
C TYR A 63 3.22 9.26 3.58
N LYS A 64 3.04 9.86 4.75
CA LYS A 64 3.91 10.94 5.19
C LYS A 64 5.29 10.46 5.61
N ASP A 65 5.36 9.29 6.23
CA ASP A 65 6.61 8.81 6.79
C ASP A 65 6.69 7.29 6.76
N ALA A 66 7.90 6.80 7.01
CA ALA A 66 8.18 5.37 7.00
C ALA A 66 7.45 4.63 8.12
N ASN A 67 7.23 5.28 9.27
CA ASN A 67 6.56 4.63 10.39
C ASN A 67 5.14 4.23 10.02
N THR A 68 4.44 5.08 9.29
CA THR A 68 3.09 4.78 8.83
C THR A 68 3.10 3.60 7.86
N LEU A 69 4.03 3.60 6.92
CA LEU A 69 4.19 2.49 5.99
C LEU A 69 4.42 1.17 6.72
N VAL A 70 5.36 1.17 7.67
CA VAL A 70 5.70 -0.04 8.42
C VAL A 70 4.49 -0.57 9.18
N ARG A 71 3.75 0.33 9.85
CA ARG A 71 2.59 -0.05 10.63
C ARG A 71 1.50 -0.67 9.75
N VAL A 72 1.18 -0.02 8.65
CA VAL A 72 0.13 -0.51 7.75
C VAL A 72 0.56 -1.78 7.04
N PHE A 73 1.82 -1.83 6.58
CA PHE A 73 2.36 -3.01 5.92
C PHE A 73 2.30 -4.23 6.83
N LYS A 74 2.72 -4.06 8.08
CA LYS A 74 2.71 -5.15 9.04
C LYS A 74 1.29 -5.59 9.37
N LYS A 75 0.36 -4.65 9.46
CA LYS A 75 -1.05 -4.96 9.71
C LYS A 75 -1.64 -5.77 8.56
N GLN A 76 -1.30 -5.43 7.32
CA GLN A 76 -1.86 -6.10 6.15
C GLN A 76 -1.22 -7.45 5.86
N THR A 77 0.07 -7.58 6.09
CA THR A 77 0.83 -8.78 5.69
C THR A 77 1.29 -9.63 6.85
N GLY A 78 1.34 -9.09 8.06
CA GLY A 78 1.91 -9.77 9.21
C GLY A 78 3.43 -9.69 9.28
N LEU A 79 4.07 -9.05 8.31
CA LEU A 79 5.53 -8.97 8.22
C LEU A 79 5.98 -7.53 8.10
N SER A 80 7.19 -7.21 8.60
CA SER A 80 7.76 -5.91 8.36
C SER A 80 8.25 -5.80 6.91
N PRO A 81 8.31 -4.59 6.34
CA PRO A 81 8.81 -4.43 4.98
C PRO A 81 10.24 -4.95 4.82
N ASN A 82 11.11 -4.68 5.80
CA ASN A 82 12.50 -5.15 5.74
C ASN A 82 12.59 -6.66 5.69
N TYR A 83 11.79 -7.33 6.51
CA TYR A 83 11.76 -8.80 6.53
C TYR A 83 11.26 -9.34 5.18
N TYR A 84 10.24 -8.72 4.64
CA TYR A 84 9.69 -9.15 3.34
C TYR A 84 10.72 -9.00 2.24
N ILE A 85 11.43 -7.87 2.21
CA ILE A 85 12.48 -7.63 1.21
C ILE A 85 13.58 -8.67 1.34
N GLU A 86 14.01 -8.95 2.58
CA GLU A 86 15.03 -9.94 2.83
C GLU A 86 14.63 -11.32 2.30
N LYS A 87 13.38 -11.71 2.51
CA LYS A 87 12.88 -12.98 2.00
C LYS A 87 12.88 -13.04 0.48
N LEU A 88 12.51 -11.96 -0.17
CA LEU A 88 12.53 -11.91 -1.61
C LEU A 88 13.94 -12.08 -2.17
N GLU A 89 14.92 -11.46 -1.52
CA GLU A 89 16.30 -11.54 -1.98
C GLU A 89 16.94 -12.88 -1.70
N ASN A 90 16.49 -13.57 -0.66
CA ASN A 90 17.02 -14.88 -0.32
C ASN A 90 16.39 -16.01 -1.13
N THR A 91 15.32 -15.73 -1.86
CA THR A 91 14.61 -16.75 -2.63
C THR A 91 15.19 -16.92 -4.04
N ASN A 92 16.08 -16.05 -4.43
CA ASN A 92 16.74 -16.14 -5.73
C ASN A 92 18.05 -16.91 -5.63
#